data_c724cc0d45506ba196c2caaef7c12b7e
#
_entry.id   c724cc0d45506ba196c2caaef7c12b7e
#
_cell.length_a   1.000
_cell.length_b   1.000
_cell.length_c   1.000
_cell.angle_alpha   90.00
_cell.angle_beta   90.00
_cell.angle_gamma   90.00
#
_symmetry.space_group_name_H-M   'P 1'
#
loop_
_entity.id
_entity.type
_entity.pdbx_description
1 polymer ?
#
loop_
_entity_poly.entity_id
_entity_poly.type
_entity_poly.pdbx_seq_one_letter_code
_entity_poly.pdbx_strand_id
1 'polypeptide(L)'
;MKFYSNGKILITGEYFVLNGALSLAVPTVYGQYLEISDNDSNIINWTSYNKNKQIWFKCELDKDSLKVKYSSSKEVSEIIKELISFIREKESNFLKSNGSIINTELTFDKDWGLGSSSTLINNLSKFSGVNPYELNTKFFNGSGYDIACADSSSSLLYRLNDNKKEIKQINFNPSFRDKLHFIYLNKKQNSLDEIKSFREKINSKIGITEISDITKRIILCKDQLEFNSLIKEHENIVSKLTSKEKVKDKLFNDFDGEIKSLGAWGGDFILASALDKNPTDYFKSKGFNTVLNYNELALV
;
A
#
# COMPACT_ATOMS: atom_id res chain seq x y z
N MET A 1 0.13 -9.06 23.49
CA MET A 1 -0.24 -7.73 22.93
C MET A 1 -0.74 -7.92 21.51
N LYS A 2 -1.68 -7.05 21.07
CA LYS A 2 -2.25 -7.14 19.71
C LYS A 2 -2.28 -5.75 19.07
N PHE A 3 -1.81 -5.66 17.84
CA PHE A 3 -1.76 -4.44 17.04
C PHE A 3 -2.45 -4.67 15.69
N TYR A 4 -2.93 -3.59 15.08
CA TYR A 4 -3.47 -3.60 13.73
C TYR A 4 -2.99 -2.38 12.96
N SER A 5 -2.74 -2.57 11.67
CA SER A 5 -2.39 -1.51 10.73
C SER A 5 -3.17 -1.67 9.44
N ASN A 6 -3.68 -0.57 8.92
CA ASN A 6 -4.48 -0.53 7.69
C ASN A 6 -3.59 -0.71 6.46
N GLY A 7 -4.14 -1.36 5.44
CA GLY A 7 -3.55 -1.30 4.10
C GLY A 7 -3.74 0.07 3.46
N LYS A 8 -3.30 0.21 2.21
CA LYS A 8 -3.28 1.50 1.51
C LYS A 8 -3.68 1.38 0.04
N ILE A 9 -4.28 2.44 -0.47
CA ILE A 9 -4.41 2.71 -1.90
C ILE A 9 -3.98 4.15 -2.18
N LEU A 10 -3.23 4.36 -3.26
CA LEU A 10 -2.90 5.68 -3.76
C LEU A 10 -3.86 6.01 -4.91
N ILE A 11 -4.72 7.01 -4.71
CA ILE A 11 -5.71 7.42 -5.72
C ILE A 11 -5.10 8.37 -6.73
N THR A 12 -4.21 9.28 -6.29
CA THR A 12 -3.49 10.20 -7.19
C THR A 12 -2.03 10.32 -6.76
N GLY A 13 -1.17 10.67 -7.69
CA GLY A 13 0.24 10.95 -7.40
C GLY A 13 1.16 9.75 -7.58
N GLU A 14 0.72 8.69 -8.27
CA GLU A 14 1.57 7.54 -8.59
C GLU A 14 2.91 7.99 -9.18
N TYR A 15 4.00 7.45 -8.66
CA TYR A 15 5.38 7.82 -8.97
C TYR A 15 5.75 9.26 -8.53
N PHE A 16 4.91 10.27 -8.82
CA PHE A 16 5.21 11.68 -8.55
C PHE A 16 5.24 12.03 -7.07
N VAL A 17 4.62 11.22 -6.22
CA VAL A 17 4.71 11.33 -4.75
C VAL A 17 6.16 11.27 -4.26
N LEU A 18 7.03 10.55 -4.97
CA LEU A 18 8.46 10.47 -4.67
C LEU A 18 9.21 11.79 -4.89
N ASN A 19 8.67 12.65 -5.76
CA ASN A 19 9.24 13.92 -6.19
C ASN A 19 8.45 15.14 -5.64
N GLY A 20 7.57 14.92 -4.66
CA GLY A 20 6.88 15.99 -3.96
C GLY A 20 5.52 16.40 -4.53
N ALA A 21 4.92 15.62 -5.43
CA ALA A 21 3.53 15.86 -5.82
C ALA A 21 2.58 15.66 -4.65
N LEU A 22 1.58 16.54 -4.52
CA LEU A 22 0.46 16.32 -3.62
C LEU A 22 -0.32 15.09 -4.09
N SER A 23 -0.50 14.15 -3.20
CA SER A 23 -1.10 12.84 -3.50
C SER A 23 -2.27 12.57 -2.58
N LEU A 24 -3.29 11.91 -3.10
CA LEU A 24 -4.43 11.41 -2.34
C LEU A 24 -4.22 9.92 -2.05
N ALA A 25 -4.08 9.59 -0.78
CA ALA A 25 -3.96 8.22 -0.31
C ALA A 25 -5.13 7.85 0.59
N VAL A 26 -5.60 6.61 0.46
CA VAL A 26 -6.75 6.09 1.20
C VAL A 26 -6.32 4.84 1.93
N PRO A 27 -6.43 4.80 3.27
CA PRO A 27 -6.28 3.56 4.02
C PRO A 27 -7.41 2.60 3.65
N THR A 28 -7.14 1.31 3.74
CA THR A 28 -8.14 0.29 3.41
C THR A 28 -8.74 -0.34 4.67
N VAL A 29 -9.97 -0.84 4.57
CA VAL A 29 -10.61 -1.65 5.63
C VAL A 29 -9.83 -2.95 5.89
N TYR A 30 -9.06 -3.38 4.90
CA TYR A 30 -8.13 -4.49 5.01
C TYR A 30 -6.79 -4.04 5.59
N GLY A 31 -6.11 -4.94 6.30
CA GLY A 31 -4.83 -4.62 6.92
C GLY A 31 -4.13 -5.86 7.45
N GLN A 32 -3.33 -5.68 8.48
CA GLN A 32 -2.54 -6.75 9.09
C GLN A 32 -2.60 -6.67 10.60
N TYR A 33 -2.87 -7.80 11.22
CA TYR A 33 -2.67 -7.99 12.66
C TYR A 33 -1.23 -8.39 12.97
N LEU A 34 -0.77 -7.98 14.14
CA LEU A 34 0.43 -8.47 14.81
C LEU A 34 0.06 -8.83 16.24
N GLU A 35 0.25 -10.08 16.62
CA GLU A 35 0.05 -10.58 17.98
C GLU A 35 1.38 -11.06 18.54
N ILE A 36 1.68 -10.66 19.79
CA ILE A 36 2.92 -11.00 20.47
C ILE A 36 2.60 -11.48 21.88
N SER A 37 3.16 -12.63 22.22
CA SER A 37 3.15 -13.19 23.57
C SER A 37 4.52 -13.74 23.94
N ASP A 38 4.81 -13.79 25.22
CA ASP A 38 6.04 -14.40 25.74
C ASP A 38 5.91 -15.92 25.77
N ASN A 39 7.06 -16.60 25.76
CA ASN A 39 7.19 -18.00 26.07
C ASN A 39 8.45 -18.25 26.92
N ASP A 40 8.54 -19.39 27.60
CA ASP A 40 9.65 -19.73 28.50
C ASP A 40 10.88 -20.30 27.77
N SER A 41 10.96 -20.14 26.46
CA SER A 41 12.09 -20.64 25.65
C SER A 41 13.12 -19.54 25.33
N ASN A 42 14.23 -19.94 24.71
CA ASN A 42 15.23 -19.01 24.17
C ASN A 42 15.02 -18.76 22.66
N ILE A 43 13.76 -18.84 22.19
CA ILE A 43 13.41 -18.79 20.78
C ILE A 43 12.39 -17.69 20.52
N ILE A 44 12.60 -16.95 19.44
CA ILE A 44 11.58 -16.13 18.79
C ILE A 44 10.92 -17.00 17.73
N ASN A 45 9.65 -17.38 17.96
CA ASN A 45 8.82 -18.11 17.02
C ASN A 45 8.00 -17.12 16.22
N TRP A 46 8.24 -17.01 14.92
CA TRP A 46 7.49 -16.13 14.02
C TRP A 46 6.62 -16.95 13.07
N THR A 47 5.31 -16.67 13.04
CA THR A 47 4.37 -17.30 12.11
C THR A 47 3.55 -16.23 11.40
N SER A 48 3.44 -16.32 10.07
CA SER A 48 2.66 -15.40 9.26
C SER A 48 1.53 -16.15 8.56
N TYR A 49 0.31 -15.63 8.73
CA TYR A 49 -0.92 -16.19 8.19
C TYR A 49 -1.45 -15.31 7.04
N ASN A 50 -2.02 -15.97 6.03
CA ASN A 50 -2.80 -15.29 5.00
C ASN A 50 -4.25 -15.03 5.47
N LYS A 51 -5.06 -14.37 4.63
CA LYS A 51 -6.47 -14.06 4.90
C LYS A 51 -7.35 -15.28 5.21
N ASN A 52 -6.93 -16.48 4.81
CA ASN A 52 -7.63 -17.74 5.06
C ASN A 52 -7.05 -18.47 6.29
N LYS A 53 -6.24 -17.80 7.11
CA LYS A 53 -5.56 -18.36 8.30
C LYS A 53 -4.61 -19.52 7.99
N GLN A 54 -4.15 -19.64 6.75
CA GLN A 54 -3.13 -20.61 6.35
C GLN A 54 -1.75 -20.01 6.57
N ILE A 55 -0.82 -20.82 7.09
CA ILE A 55 0.57 -20.40 7.27
C ILE A 55 1.22 -20.28 5.90
N TRP A 56 1.72 -19.09 5.56
CA TRP A 56 2.51 -18.86 4.36
C TRP A 56 3.99 -18.66 4.64
N PHE A 57 4.34 -18.32 5.91
CA PHE A 57 5.72 -18.20 6.34
C PHE A 57 5.85 -18.58 7.82
N LYS A 58 6.96 -19.25 8.16
CA LYS A 58 7.34 -19.57 9.54
C LYS A 58 8.84 -19.56 9.70
N CYS A 59 9.35 -18.99 10.80
CA CYS A 59 10.76 -19.12 11.21
C CYS A 59 10.93 -19.17 12.72
N GLU A 60 12.09 -19.67 13.13
CA GLU A 60 12.56 -19.70 14.50
C GLU A 60 13.93 -19.05 14.56
N LEU A 61 14.10 -18.07 15.43
CA LEU A 61 15.33 -17.37 15.67
C LEU A 61 15.79 -17.60 17.11
N ASP A 62 17.08 -17.79 17.29
CA ASP A 62 17.67 -17.70 18.63
C ASP A 62 17.47 -16.28 19.18
N LYS A 63 16.92 -16.18 20.36
CA LYS A 63 16.54 -14.90 20.96
C LYS A 63 17.71 -13.92 21.09
N ASP A 64 18.89 -14.40 21.47
CA ASP A 64 20.03 -13.53 21.77
C ASP A 64 20.84 -13.19 20.51
N SER A 65 21.22 -14.21 19.76
CA SER A 65 22.09 -14.09 18.58
C SER A 65 21.34 -13.75 17.28
N LEU A 66 20.02 -13.89 17.26
CA LEU A 66 19.18 -13.82 16.05
C LEU A 66 19.57 -14.83 14.96
N LYS A 67 20.33 -15.88 15.33
CA LYS A 67 20.65 -16.96 14.39
C LYS A 67 19.36 -17.70 14.00
N VAL A 68 19.13 -17.82 12.69
CA VAL A 68 18.00 -18.60 12.16
C VAL A 68 18.22 -20.08 12.45
N LYS A 69 17.32 -20.68 13.23
CA LYS A 69 17.32 -22.13 13.56
C LYS A 69 16.44 -22.91 12.58
N TYR A 70 15.33 -22.32 12.19
CA TYR A 70 14.40 -22.87 11.19
C TYR A 70 13.81 -21.73 10.34
N SER A 71 13.57 -22.01 9.07
CA SER A 71 12.85 -21.09 8.18
C SER A 71 12.19 -21.84 7.02
N SER A 72 10.95 -21.46 6.71
CA SER A 72 10.25 -21.88 5.48
C SER A 72 10.65 -21.06 4.24
N SER A 73 11.29 -19.88 4.43
CA SER A 73 11.84 -19.03 3.37
C SER A 73 13.05 -18.27 3.91
N LYS A 74 14.24 -18.57 3.39
CA LYS A 74 15.50 -17.92 3.82
C LYS A 74 15.45 -16.41 3.60
N GLU A 75 14.91 -15.95 2.47
CA GLU A 75 14.81 -14.53 2.14
C GLU A 75 13.97 -13.77 3.18
N VAL A 76 12.78 -14.29 3.50
CA VAL A 76 11.87 -13.64 4.46
C VAL A 76 12.48 -13.67 5.87
N SER A 77 13.12 -14.77 6.28
CA SER A 77 13.74 -14.84 7.60
C SER A 77 14.92 -13.89 7.78
N GLU A 78 15.72 -13.63 6.74
CA GLU A 78 16.77 -12.62 6.80
C GLU A 78 16.18 -11.20 6.95
N ILE A 79 15.09 -10.87 6.23
CA ILE A 79 14.39 -9.59 6.41
C ILE A 79 13.89 -9.43 7.86
N ILE A 80 13.25 -10.46 8.41
CA ILE A 80 12.76 -10.43 9.81
C ILE A 80 13.91 -10.25 10.81
N LYS A 81 14.99 -10.99 10.62
CA LYS A 81 16.20 -10.87 11.44
C LYS A 81 16.78 -9.46 11.37
N GLU A 82 16.91 -8.89 10.18
CA GLU A 82 17.44 -7.54 10.00
C GLU A 82 16.51 -6.49 10.62
N LEU A 83 15.18 -6.63 10.50
CA LEU A 83 14.20 -5.77 11.16
C LEU A 83 14.36 -5.80 12.68
N ILE A 84 14.43 -6.99 13.29
CA ILE A 84 14.65 -7.14 14.75
C ILE A 84 15.99 -6.56 15.15
N SER A 85 17.05 -6.81 14.37
CA SER A 85 18.40 -6.27 14.64
C SER A 85 18.40 -4.74 14.64
N PHE A 86 17.79 -4.12 13.61
CA PHE A 86 17.72 -2.65 13.53
C PHE A 86 16.88 -2.05 14.66
N ILE A 87 15.77 -2.69 15.05
CA ILE A 87 15.00 -2.25 16.22
C ILE A 87 15.86 -2.34 17.49
N ARG A 88 16.67 -3.38 17.67
CA ARG A 88 17.57 -3.53 18.82
C ARG A 88 18.71 -2.51 18.87
N GLU A 89 19.09 -1.93 17.75
CA GLU A 89 20.04 -0.81 17.73
C GLU A 89 19.45 0.45 18.41
N LYS A 90 18.13 0.58 18.40
CA LYS A 90 17.40 1.70 19.01
C LYS A 90 16.86 1.35 20.40
N GLU A 91 16.30 0.16 20.53
CA GLU A 91 15.67 -0.40 21.72
C GLU A 91 16.37 -1.72 22.12
N SER A 92 17.46 -1.59 22.86
CA SER A 92 18.41 -2.68 23.14
C SER A 92 17.79 -3.92 23.78
N ASN A 93 16.66 -3.78 24.47
CA ASN A 93 15.94 -4.86 25.16
C ASN A 93 14.82 -5.50 24.33
N PHE A 94 14.62 -5.03 23.07
CA PHE A 94 13.53 -5.52 22.23
C PHE A 94 13.62 -7.04 22.01
N LEU A 95 12.59 -7.79 22.43
CA LEU A 95 12.48 -9.25 22.36
C LEU A 95 13.67 -10.00 23.01
N LYS A 96 14.24 -9.49 24.11
CA LYS A 96 15.38 -10.12 24.81
C LYS A 96 15.04 -10.71 26.17
N SER A 97 13.96 -10.27 26.84
CA SER A 97 13.64 -10.72 28.20
C SER A 97 13.27 -12.20 28.24
N ASN A 98 12.33 -12.61 27.38
CA ASN A 98 11.84 -13.98 27.26
C ASN A 98 11.84 -14.41 25.79
N GLY A 99 11.66 -15.70 25.51
CA GLY A 99 11.30 -16.14 24.18
C GLY A 99 9.97 -15.54 23.78
N SER A 100 9.67 -15.49 22.50
CA SER A 100 8.48 -14.81 22.01
C SER A 100 7.75 -15.62 20.94
N ILE A 101 6.42 -15.58 20.97
CA ILE A 101 5.56 -16.06 19.89
C ILE A 101 5.01 -14.84 19.20
N ILE A 102 5.33 -14.68 17.91
CA ILE A 102 4.92 -13.57 17.08
C ILE A 102 4.06 -14.13 15.93
N ASN A 103 2.81 -13.68 15.87
CA ASN A 103 1.89 -14.05 14.82
C ASN A 103 1.50 -12.81 14.01
N THR A 104 1.60 -12.89 12.70
CA THR A 104 1.06 -11.88 11.79
C THR A 104 -0.07 -12.47 10.96
N GLU A 105 -1.15 -11.73 10.73
CA GLU A 105 -2.28 -12.18 9.93
C GLU A 105 -2.71 -11.07 8.96
N LEU A 106 -2.65 -11.36 7.66
CA LEU A 106 -3.20 -10.49 6.62
C LEU A 106 -4.71 -10.72 6.50
N THR A 107 -5.50 -9.64 6.42
CA THR A 107 -6.92 -9.71 6.13
C THR A 107 -7.23 -9.57 4.63
N PHE A 108 -6.20 -9.46 3.79
CA PHE A 108 -6.26 -9.37 2.34
C PHE A 108 -5.31 -10.37 1.68
N ASP A 109 -5.46 -10.57 0.38
CA ASP A 109 -4.55 -11.42 -0.37
C ASP A 109 -3.17 -10.74 -0.50
N LYS A 110 -2.10 -11.47 -0.16
CA LYS A 110 -0.72 -10.94 -0.18
C LYS A 110 -0.31 -10.33 -1.52
N ASP A 111 -0.99 -10.72 -2.61
CA ASP A 111 -0.70 -10.26 -3.95
C ASP A 111 -1.52 -9.04 -4.37
N TRP A 112 -2.40 -8.52 -3.51
CA TRP A 112 -3.23 -7.34 -3.80
C TRP A 112 -2.48 -5.99 -3.78
N GLY A 113 -1.21 -5.96 -3.40
CA GLY A 113 -0.45 -4.71 -3.38
C GLY A 113 -0.91 -3.67 -2.36
N LEU A 114 -1.70 -4.08 -1.35
CA LEU A 114 -2.25 -3.18 -0.32
C LEU A 114 -1.25 -2.81 0.80
N GLY A 115 0.02 -3.15 0.66
CA GLY A 115 1.06 -2.69 1.57
C GLY A 115 1.32 -3.61 2.78
N SER A 116 1.45 -4.92 2.56
CA SER A 116 1.78 -5.88 3.63
C SER A 116 3.08 -5.55 4.37
N SER A 117 4.06 -4.97 3.69
CA SER A 117 5.33 -4.55 4.30
C SER A 117 5.15 -3.32 5.21
N SER A 118 4.44 -2.31 4.74
CA SER A 118 4.19 -1.09 5.52
C SER A 118 3.30 -1.35 6.74
N THR A 119 2.31 -2.24 6.62
CA THR A 119 1.49 -2.65 7.77
C THR A 119 2.31 -3.41 8.81
N LEU A 120 3.24 -4.27 8.39
CA LEU A 120 4.16 -4.96 9.29
C LEU A 120 5.08 -3.97 10.02
N ILE A 121 5.72 -3.06 9.28
CA ILE A 121 6.60 -2.03 9.85
C ILE A 121 5.85 -1.18 10.87
N ASN A 122 4.64 -0.72 10.54
CA ASN A 122 3.86 0.12 11.45
C ASN A 122 3.45 -0.65 12.72
N ASN A 123 3.07 -1.92 12.60
CA ASN A 123 2.77 -2.77 13.76
C ASN A 123 4.02 -2.99 14.65
N LEU A 124 5.17 -3.27 14.05
CA LEU A 124 6.44 -3.43 14.79
C LEU A 124 6.85 -2.11 15.46
N SER A 125 6.63 -0.98 14.80
CA SER A 125 6.86 0.34 15.36
C SER A 125 5.97 0.60 16.58
N LYS A 126 4.66 0.31 16.49
CA LYS A 126 3.74 0.42 17.64
C LYS A 126 4.17 -0.44 18.81
N PHE A 127 4.74 -1.60 18.55
CA PHE A 127 5.22 -2.49 19.60
C PHE A 127 6.55 -2.06 20.18
N SER A 128 7.51 -1.62 19.36
CA SER A 128 8.87 -1.29 19.79
C SER A 128 9.07 0.16 20.23
N GLY A 129 8.17 1.07 19.81
CA GLY A 129 8.37 2.52 19.98
C GLY A 129 9.29 3.18 18.95
N VAL A 130 9.93 2.40 18.06
CA VAL A 130 10.83 2.92 17.02
C VAL A 130 10.03 3.61 15.92
N ASN A 131 10.53 4.72 15.40
CA ASN A 131 9.86 5.50 14.35
C ASN A 131 9.66 4.65 13.08
N PRO A 132 8.41 4.46 12.58
CA PRO A 132 8.12 3.62 11.43
C PRO A 132 8.76 4.13 10.14
N TYR A 133 9.02 5.42 10.02
CA TYR A 133 9.67 5.99 8.83
C TYR A 133 11.16 5.69 8.78
N GLU A 134 11.84 5.52 9.93
CA GLU A 134 13.22 5.07 9.97
C GLU A 134 13.32 3.61 9.47
N LEU A 135 12.43 2.75 9.95
CA LEU A 135 12.30 1.37 9.47
C LEU A 135 11.99 1.32 7.97
N ASN A 136 11.02 2.12 7.50
CA ASN A 136 10.66 2.16 6.09
C ASN A 136 11.81 2.62 5.20
N THR A 137 12.54 3.65 5.61
CA THR A 137 13.70 4.18 4.85
C THR A 137 14.80 3.14 4.75
N LYS A 138 15.08 2.40 5.85
CA LYS A 138 16.12 1.37 5.89
C LYS A 138 15.83 0.20 4.97
N PHE A 139 14.56 -0.28 4.95
CA PHE A 139 14.22 -1.55 4.30
C PHE A 139 13.55 -1.41 2.93
N PHE A 140 12.82 -0.33 2.68
CA PHE A 140 12.00 -0.20 1.47
C PHE A 140 12.24 1.09 0.68
N ASN A 141 12.85 2.11 1.29
CA ASN A 141 13.22 3.38 0.64
C ASN A 141 12.11 4.01 -0.24
N GLY A 142 10.85 3.86 0.21
CA GLY A 142 9.67 4.45 -0.42
C GLY A 142 9.42 5.90 0.00
N SER A 143 8.38 6.53 -0.53
CA SER A 143 7.97 7.89 -0.13
C SER A 143 7.46 7.95 1.31
N GLY A 144 6.92 6.85 1.85
CA GLY A 144 6.36 6.74 3.19
C GLY A 144 4.86 7.05 3.29
N TYR A 145 4.16 7.32 2.18
CA TYR A 145 2.70 7.51 2.22
C TYR A 145 1.96 6.25 2.71
N ASP A 146 2.51 5.09 2.42
CA ASP A 146 2.02 3.79 2.85
C ASP A 146 2.09 3.61 4.37
N ILE A 147 3.16 4.11 5.00
CA ILE A 147 3.28 4.17 6.47
C ILE A 147 2.25 5.15 7.05
N ALA A 148 2.05 6.31 6.41
CA ALA A 148 1.03 7.26 6.84
C ALA A 148 -0.39 6.65 6.78
N CYS A 149 -0.70 5.87 5.73
CA CYS A 149 -1.97 5.14 5.63
C CYS A 149 -2.10 4.04 6.69
N ALA A 150 -1.02 3.32 6.99
CA ALA A 150 -1.05 2.21 7.92
C ALA A 150 -1.52 2.61 9.33
N ASP A 151 -1.31 3.87 9.70
CA ASP A 151 -1.72 4.43 11.01
C ASP A 151 -2.93 5.39 10.93
N SER A 152 -3.46 5.65 9.74
CA SER A 152 -4.57 6.58 9.57
C SER A 152 -5.93 5.89 9.66
N SER A 153 -6.91 6.60 10.26
CA SER A 153 -8.32 6.19 10.29
C SER A 153 -9.17 6.85 9.19
N SER A 154 -8.57 7.69 8.35
CA SER A 154 -9.25 8.41 7.26
C SER A 154 -8.31 8.64 6.09
N SER A 155 -8.86 9.01 4.94
CA SER A 155 -8.09 9.41 3.77
C SER A 155 -7.14 10.55 4.10
N LEU A 156 -6.03 10.64 3.39
CA LEU A 156 -5.03 11.66 3.64
C LEU A 156 -4.48 12.28 2.35
N LEU A 157 -4.14 13.55 2.45
CA LEU A 157 -3.26 14.22 1.52
C LEU A 157 -1.84 14.04 2.02
N TYR A 158 -0.98 13.59 1.12
CA TYR A 158 0.42 13.32 1.40
C TYR A 158 1.32 14.07 0.41
N ARG A 159 2.37 14.67 0.94
CA ARG A 159 3.45 15.26 0.14
C ARG A 159 4.79 15.00 0.81
N LEU A 160 5.79 14.63 0.01
CA LEU A 160 7.18 14.57 0.44
C LEU A 160 7.91 15.82 -0.07
N ASN A 161 8.27 16.73 0.83
CA ASN A 161 8.95 17.98 0.49
C ASN A 161 10.30 18.02 1.22
N ASP A 162 11.41 17.93 0.48
CA ASP A 162 12.78 17.95 1.02
C ASP A 162 12.97 17.04 2.26
N ASN A 163 12.53 15.79 2.17
CA ASN A 163 12.51 14.80 3.26
C ASN A 163 11.53 15.08 4.41
N LYS A 164 10.79 16.22 4.37
CA LYS A 164 9.67 16.46 5.29
C LYS A 164 8.38 15.86 4.72
N LYS A 165 7.67 15.15 5.56
CA LYS A 165 6.39 14.54 5.23
C LYS A 165 5.29 15.49 5.66
N GLU A 166 4.54 16.02 4.70
CA GLU A 166 3.33 16.81 4.95
C GLU A 166 2.13 15.86 4.86
N ILE A 167 1.47 15.64 5.97
CA ILE A 167 0.34 14.72 6.08
C ILE A 167 -0.86 15.50 6.61
N LYS A 168 -1.96 15.47 5.86
CA LYS A 168 -3.23 16.08 6.27
C LYS A 168 -4.34 15.06 6.13
N GLN A 169 -4.97 14.70 7.22
CA GLN A 169 -6.19 13.89 7.21
C GLN A 169 -7.33 14.66 6.56
N ILE A 170 -8.07 13.98 5.72
CA ILE A 170 -9.26 14.51 5.04
C ILE A 170 -10.35 13.44 5.01
N ASN A 171 -11.60 13.88 4.79
CA ASN A 171 -12.69 12.97 4.48
C ASN A 171 -12.90 12.96 2.95
N PHE A 172 -12.33 11.95 2.26
CA PHE A 172 -12.60 11.73 0.84
C PHE A 172 -13.71 10.69 0.70
N ASN A 173 -14.95 11.17 0.70
CA ASN A 173 -16.16 10.37 0.60
C ASN A 173 -17.08 10.95 -0.48
N PRO A 174 -16.75 10.75 -1.78
CA PRO A 174 -17.50 11.37 -2.86
C PRO A 174 -18.94 10.87 -2.93
N SER A 175 -19.89 11.76 -3.29
CA SER A 175 -21.32 11.44 -3.38
C SER A 175 -21.64 10.35 -4.39
N PHE A 176 -20.75 10.14 -5.37
CA PHE A 176 -20.83 9.12 -6.43
C PHE A 176 -20.00 7.86 -6.13
N ARG A 177 -19.58 7.64 -4.87
CA ARG A 177 -18.73 6.49 -4.49
C ARG A 177 -19.32 5.12 -4.85
N ASP A 178 -20.64 5.00 -4.91
CA ASP A 178 -21.32 3.75 -5.29
C ASP A 178 -21.09 3.37 -6.76
N LYS A 179 -20.60 4.32 -7.56
CA LYS A 179 -20.20 4.12 -8.95
C LYS A 179 -18.70 3.85 -9.10
N LEU A 180 -17.95 3.88 -8.01
CA LEU A 180 -16.51 3.62 -7.96
C LEU A 180 -16.24 2.18 -7.53
N HIS A 181 -15.44 1.47 -8.34
CA HIS A 181 -15.08 0.08 -8.08
C HIS A 181 -13.57 -0.12 -8.21
N PHE A 182 -13.02 -0.95 -7.35
CA PHE A 182 -11.64 -1.40 -7.41
C PHE A 182 -11.58 -2.79 -8.02
N ILE A 183 -10.80 -2.95 -9.06
CA ILE A 183 -10.64 -4.22 -9.77
C ILE A 183 -9.20 -4.69 -9.67
N TYR A 184 -8.99 -5.88 -9.13
CA TYR A 184 -7.68 -6.52 -9.10
C TYR A 184 -7.34 -7.12 -10.47
N LEU A 185 -6.19 -6.73 -11.03
CA LEU A 185 -5.77 -7.12 -12.37
C LEU A 185 -5.14 -8.53 -12.45
N ASN A 186 -5.30 -9.36 -11.41
CA ASN A 186 -4.74 -10.72 -11.32
C ASN A 186 -3.21 -10.77 -11.49
N LYS A 187 -2.53 -9.64 -11.30
CA LYS A 187 -1.09 -9.52 -11.45
C LYS A 187 -0.54 -8.57 -10.40
N LYS A 188 0.35 -9.09 -9.56
CA LYS A 188 1.12 -8.27 -8.61
C LYS A 188 2.22 -7.52 -9.33
N GLN A 189 2.41 -6.23 -9.00
CA GLN A 189 3.54 -5.44 -9.46
C GLN A 189 4.63 -5.32 -8.39
N ASN A 190 5.89 -5.31 -8.84
CA ASN A 190 7.01 -5.01 -7.97
C ASN A 190 7.22 -3.49 -7.92
N SER A 191 6.68 -2.86 -6.87
CA SER A 191 6.79 -1.40 -6.71
C SER A 191 8.22 -0.89 -6.65
N LEU A 192 9.19 -1.69 -6.16
CA LEU A 192 10.60 -1.27 -6.06
C LEU A 192 11.27 -1.15 -7.44
N ASP A 193 11.03 -2.10 -8.33
CA ASP A 193 11.60 -2.06 -9.68
C ASP A 193 10.98 -0.92 -10.50
N GLU A 194 9.68 -0.70 -10.33
CA GLU A 194 8.96 0.40 -10.95
C GLU A 194 9.48 1.77 -10.48
N ILE A 195 9.73 1.94 -9.18
CA ILE A 195 10.29 3.16 -8.60
C ILE A 195 11.68 3.45 -9.16
N LYS A 196 12.55 2.44 -9.29
CA LYS A 196 13.88 2.60 -9.88
C LYS A 196 13.80 3.09 -11.32
N SER A 197 13.01 2.42 -12.16
CA SER A 197 12.80 2.80 -13.57
C SER A 197 12.23 4.22 -13.71
N PHE A 198 11.41 4.66 -12.78
CA PHE A 198 10.81 5.98 -12.79
C PHE A 198 11.79 7.08 -12.38
N ARG A 199 12.59 6.88 -11.33
CA ARG A 199 13.58 7.87 -10.84
C ARG A 199 14.59 8.27 -11.91
N GLU A 200 14.92 7.35 -12.81
CA GLU A 200 15.85 7.60 -13.91
C GLU A 200 15.23 8.46 -15.02
N LYS A 201 13.91 8.45 -15.17
CA LYS A 201 13.21 9.07 -16.30
C LYS A 201 12.58 10.42 -16.02
N ILE A 202 12.20 10.73 -14.77
CA ILE A 202 11.35 11.90 -14.51
C ILE A 202 11.91 12.80 -13.41
N ASN A 203 12.44 13.95 -13.89
CA ASN A 203 12.72 15.13 -13.06
C ASN A 203 11.85 16.31 -13.54
N SER A 204 10.58 16.06 -13.85
CA SER A 204 9.68 17.05 -14.44
C SER A 204 8.92 17.83 -13.37
N LYS A 205 9.35 19.06 -13.08
CA LYS A 205 8.60 19.99 -12.20
C LYS A 205 7.17 20.24 -12.72
N ILE A 206 6.96 20.20 -14.02
CA ILE A 206 5.66 20.41 -14.67
C ILE A 206 4.68 19.31 -14.24
N GLY A 207 5.04 18.05 -14.41
CA GLY A 207 4.17 16.92 -14.02
C GLY A 207 3.83 16.90 -12.53
N ILE A 208 4.76 17.31 -11.65
CA ILE A 208 4.50 17.43 -10.20
C ILE A 208 3.40 18.47 -9.92
N THR A 209 3.45 19.62 -10.61
CA THR A 209 2.45 20.69 -10.45
C THR A 209 1.10 20.25 -10.99
N GLU A 210 1.04 19.71 -12.20
CA GLU A 210 -0.19 19.23 -12.85
C GLU A 210 -0.89 18.15 -12.01
N ILE A 211 -0.16 17.13 -11.56
CA ILE A 211 -0.70 16.06 -10.70
C ILE A 211 -1.19 16.62 -9.35
N SER A 212 -0.45 17.57 -8.76
CA SER A 212 -0.87 18.22 -7.51
C SER A 212 -2.16 19.02 -7.67
N ASP A 213 -2.34 19.69 -8.80
CA ASP A 213 -3.54 20.48 -9.07
C ASP A 213 -4.75 19.58 -9.36
N ILE A 214 -4.55 18.47 -10.09
CA ILE A 214 -5.60 17.44 -10.27
C ILE A 214 -6.01 16.87 -8.91
N THR A 215 -5.05 16.55 -8.03
CA THR A 215 -5.34 16.06 -6.68
C THR A 215 -6.22 17.04 -5.89
N LYS A 216 -5.90 18.35 -5.90
CA LYS A 216 -6.71 19.38 -5.25
C LYS A 216 -8.14 19.46 -5.81
N ARG A 217 -8.29 19.32 -7.12
CA ARG A 217 -9.62 19.35 -7.79
C ARG A 217 -10.41 18.09 -7.45
N ILE A 218 -9.79 16.91 -7.46
CA ILE A 218 -10.42 15.62 -7.11
C ILE A 218 -11.01 15.63 -5.70
N ILE A 219 -10.32 16.17 -4.70
CA ILE A 219 -10.83 16.21 -3.32
C ILE A 219 -12.02 17.16 -3.13
N LEU A 220 -12.20 18.12 -4.03
CA LEU A 220 -13.31 19.08 -4.01
C LEU A 220 -14.44 18.69 -4.95
N CYS A 221 -14.21 17.72 -5.83
CA CYS A 221 -15.14 17.29 -6.86
C CYS A 221 -16.40 16.66 -6.26
N LYS A 222 -17.56 17.12 -6.69
CA LYS A 222 -18.89 16.61 -6.26
C LYS A 222 -19.63 15.91 -7.38
N ASP A 223 -19.14 16.04 -8.60
CA ASP A 223 -19.75 15.49 -9.81
C ASP A 223 -18.89 14.36 -10.41
N GLN A 224 -19.54 13.28 -10.80
CA GLN A 224 -18.86 12.10 -11.36
C GLN A 224 -18.22 12.38 -12.72
N LEU A 225 -18.85 13.19 -13.57
CA LEU A 225 -18.33 13.48 -14.92
C LEU A 225 -17.06 14.34 -14.80
N GLU A 226 -17.06 15.31 -13.88
CA GLU A 226 -15.87 16.08 -13.56
C GLU A 226 -14.76 15.14 -13.01
N PHE A 227 -15.08 14.25 -12.09
CA PHE A 227 -14.13 13.26 -11.58
C PHE A 227 -13.55 12.39 -12.71
N ASN A 228 -14.39 11.90 -13.62
CA ASN A 228 -13.95 11.11 -14.77
C ASN A 228 -13.00 11.91 -15.68
N SER A 229 -13.27 13.19 -15.92
CA SER A 229 -12.37 14.06 -16.66
C SER A 229 -11.02 14.22 -15.97
N LEU A 230 -11.00 14.38 -14.64
CA LEU A 230 -9.79 14.54 -13.84
C LEU A 230 -8.92 13.27 -13.81
N ILE A 231 -9.52 12.09 -13.62
CA ILE A 231 -8.76 10.85 -13.65
C ILE A 231 -8.22 10.54 -15.05
N LYS A 232 -8.95 10.87 -16.10
CA LYS A 232 -8.48 10.77 -17.49
C LYS A 232 -7.29 11.69 -17.76
N GLU A 233 -7.36 12.94 -17.30
CA GLU A 233 -6.26 13.90 -17.37
C GLU A 233 -5.02 13.37 -16.63
N HIS A 234 -5.19 12.85 -15.40
CA HIS A 234 -4.13 12.24 -14.63
C HIS A 234 -3.47 11.06 -15.36
N GLU A 235 -4.27 10.12 -15.88
CA GLU A 235 -3.77 8.97 -16.65
C GLU A 235 -2.98 9.41 -17.90
N ASN A 236 -3.43 10.46 -18.61
CA ASN A 236 -2.72 10.98 -19.77
C ASN A 236 -1.35 11.57 -19.40
N ILE A 237 -1.26 12.32 -18.29
CA ILE A 237 0.00 12.89 -17.80
C ILE A 237 0.98 11.77 -17.44
N VAL A 238 0.53 10.80 -16.63
CA VAL A 238 1.39 9.70 -16.20
C VAL A 238 1.82 8.84 -17.39
N SER A 239 0.90 8.49 -18.30
CA SER A 239 1.21 7.74 -19.54
C SER A 239 2.27 8.43 -20.39
N LYS A 240 2.11 9.74 -20.64
CA LYS A 240 3.04 10.54 -21.43
C LYS A 240 4.43 10.58 -20.80
N LEU A 241 4.52 10.80 -19.47
CA LEU A 241 5.79 10.97 -18.78
C LEU A 241 6.50 9.66 -18.48
N THR A 242 5.75 8.55 -18.32
CA THR A 242 6.33 7.22 -18.10
C THR A 242 6.53 6.42 -19.39
N SER A 243 5.97 6.86 -20.51
CA SER A 243 5.89 6.11 -21.79
C SER A 243 5.18 4.77 -21.62
N LYS A 244 4.23 4.67 -20.67
CA LYS A 244 3.42 3.47 -20.43
C LYS A 244 2.02 3.65 -21.02
N GLU A 245 1.52 2.58 -21.64
CA GLU A 245 0.15 2.53 -22.13
C GLU A 245 -0.84 2.52 -20.97
N LYS A 246 -1.93 3.28 -21.09
CA LYS A 246 -3.02 3.29 -20.09
C LYS A 246 -3.71 1.93 -20.05
N VAL A 247 -4.08 1.47 -18.86
CA VAL A 247 -4.77 0.20 -18.68
C VAL A 247 -6.13 0.19 -19.38
N LYS A 248 -6.84 1.34 -19.42
CA LYS A 248 -8.10 1.47 -20.16
C LYS A 248 -7.92 1.16 -21.64
N ASP A 249 -6.94 1.78 -22.29
CA ASP A 249 -6.71 1.64 -23.72
C ASP A 249 -6.28 0.19 -24.07
N LYS A 250 -5.48 -0.41 -23.20
CA LYS A 250 -4.91 -1.75 -23.39
C LYS A 250 -5.89 -2.91 -23.15
N LEU A 251 -6.71 -2.83 -22.09
CA LEU A 251 -7.52 -3.96 -21.62
C LEU A 251 -9.02 -3.71 -21.65
N PHE A 252 -9.46 -2.44 -21.64
CA PHE A 252 -10.84 -2.06 -21.39
C PHE A 252 -11.27 -0.87 -22.26
N ASN A 253 -10.86 -0.87 -23.54
CA ASN A 253 -11.15 0.23 -24.48
C ASN A 253 -12.65 0.41 -24.75
N ASP A 254 -13.44 -0.63 -24.52
CA ASP A 254 -14.90 -0.69 -24.66
C ASP A 254 -15.66 -0.44 -23.34
N PHE A 255 -14.95 -0.07 -22.25
CA PHE A 255 -15.58 0.21 -20.96
C PHE A 255 -16.32 1.57 -20.98
N ASP A 256 -17.59 1.54 -20.61
CA ASP A 256 -18.43 2.74 -20.48
C ASP A 256 -18.18 3.42 -19.12
N GLY A 257 -17.25 4.34 -19.11
CA GLY A 257 -16.76 5.04 -17.94
C GLY A 257 -15.28 5.36 -18.04
N GLU A 258 -14.64 5.70 -16.92
CA GLU A 258 -13.20 5.95 -16.86
C GLU A 258 -12.48 4.95 -15.94
N ILE A 259 -11.24 4.67 -16.29
CA ILE A 259 -10.36 3.77 -15.53
C ILE A 259 -9.09 4.51 -15.16
N LYS A 260 -8.72 4.38 -13.89
CA LYS A 260 -7.47 4.88 -13.37
C LYS A 260 -6.61 3.73 -12.85
N SER A 261 -5.39 3.66 -13.31
CA SER A 261 -4.36 2.79 -12.73
C SER A 261 -4.00 3.27 -11.33
N LEU A 262 -3.78 2.34 -10.40
CA LEU A 262 -3.42 2.64 -9.02
C LEU A 262 -2.06 2.05 -8.67
N GLY A 263 -1.25 2.77 -7.91
CA GLY A 263 0.06 2.32 -7.50
C GLY A 263 1.02 2.09 -8.69
N ALA A 264 1.64 0.92 -8.76
CA ALA A 264 2.51 0.55 -9.87
C ALA A 264 1.69 0.13 -11.09
N TRP A 265 1.83 0.87 -12.19
CA TRP A 265 1.02 0.68 -13.39
C TRP A 265 1.16 -0.71 -14.04
N GLY A 266 0.03 -1.27 -14.46
CA GLY A 266 -0.06 -2.54 -15.18
C GLY A 266 -0.24 -3.77 -14.30
N GLY A 267 -0.56 -3.59 -13.05
CA GLY A 267 -0.92 -4.65 -12.10
C GLY A 267 -1.60 -4.10 -10.86
N ASP A 268 -1.66 -4.89 -9.80
CA ASP A 268 -2.39 -4.61 -8.57
C ASP A 268 -3.86 -4.21 -8.87
N PHE A 269 -4.31 -3.06 -8.41
CA PHE A 269 -5.68 -2.58 -8.61
C PHE A 269 -5.76 -1.44 -9.62
N ILE A 270 -6.94 -1.34 -10.26
CA ILE A 270 -7.43 -0.15 -10.94
C ILE A 270 -8.67 0.38 -10.22
N LEU A 271 -8.96 1.67 -10.39
CA LEU A 271 -10.22 2.29 -10.03
C LEU A 271 -11.04 2.49 -11.31
N ALA A 272 -12.22 1.89 -11.36
CA ALA A 272 -13.21 2.11 -12.42
C ALA A 272 -14.33 3.02 -11.91
N SER A 273 -14.65 4.06 -12.68
CA SER A 273 -15.80 4.92 -12.48
C SER A 273 -16.82 4.64 -13.59
N ALA A 274 -17.81 3.82 -13.28
CA ALA A 274 -18.85 3.43 -14.22
C ALA A 274 -19.94 4.50 -14.34
N LEU A 275 -20.45 4.76 -15.58
CA LEU A 275 -21.48 5.78 -15.77
C LEU A 275 -22.86 5.28 -15.29
N ASP A 276 -23.36 4.18 -15.84
CA ASP A 276 -24.76 3.80 -15.66
C ASP A 276 -25.02 2.42 -15.04
N LYS A 277 -24.05 1.52 -15.00
CA LYS A 277 -24.25 0.13 -14.56
C LYS A 277 -23.19 -0.32 -13.58
N ASN A 278 -23.56 -1.26 -12.71
CA ASN A 278 -22.58 -1.99 -11.90
C ASN A 278 -21.61 -2.70 -12.86
N PRO A 279 -20.31 -2.39 -12.82
CA PRO A 279 -19.34 -2.91 -13.77
C PRO A 279 -18.89 -4.34 -13.47
N THR A 280 -19.42 -4.98 -12.43
CA THR A 280 -18.99 -6.29 -11.95
C THR A 280 -19.06 -7.36 -13.04
N ASP A 281 -20.18 -7.45 -13.76
CA ASP A 281 -20.35 -8.46 -14.81
C ASP A 281 -19.42 -8.20 -16.01
N TYR A 282 -19.21 -6.94 -16.35
CA TYR A 282 -18.27 -6.54 -17.39
C TYR A 282 -16.84 -7.02 -17.06
N PHE A 283 -16.32 -6.72 -15.87
CA PHE A 283 -14.97 -7.13 -15.50
C PHE A 283 -14.85 -8.65 -15.30
N LYS A 284 -15.86 -9.31 -14.72
CA LYS A 284 -15.88 -10.77 -14.59
C LYS A 284 -15.89 -11.47 -15.94
N SER A 285 -16.62 -10.96 -16.94
CA SER A 285 -16.64 -11.53 -18.30
C SER A 285 -15.26 -11.46 -18.97
N LYS A 286 -14.42 -10.51 -18.58
CA LYS A 286 -13.04 -10.37 -19.03
C LYS A 286 -12.01 -11.14 -18.14
N GLY A 287 -12.48 -11.91 -17.14
CA GLY A 287 -11.62 -12.75 -16.28
C GLY A 287 -11.13 -12.08 -15.01
N PHE A 288 -11.59 -10.85 -14.69
CA PHE A 288 -11.22 -10.14 -13.48
C PHE A 288 -12.27 -10.35 -12.40
N ASN A 289 -12.11 -11.38 -11.57
CA ASN A 289 -13.12 -11.84 -10.63
C ASN A 289 -13.16 -11.04 -9.31
N THR A 290 -12.09 -10.34 -8.94
CA THR A 290 -12.04 -9.49 -7.76
C THR A 290 -12.46 -8.08 -8.14
N VAL A 291 -13.71 -7.77 -7.89
CA VAL A 291 -14.34 -6.45 -8.08
C VAL A 291 -14.93 -6.03 -6.75
N LEU A 292 -14.42 -4.97 -6.17
CA LEU A 292 -14.83 -4.44 -4.88
C LEU A 292 -15.42 -3.04 -5.08
N ASN A 293 -16.58 -2.75 -4.50
CA ASN A 293 -17.06 -1.38 -4.49
C ASN A 293 -16.21 -0.49 -3.55
N TYR A 294 -16.40 0.82 -3.64
CA TYR A 294 -15.59 1.77 -2.88
C TYR A 294 -15.59 1.49 -1.38
N ASN A 295 -16.76 1.22 -0.79
CA ASN A 295 -16.91 1.01 0.64
C ASN A 295 -16.38 -0.37 1.11
N GLU A 296 -16.20 -1.33 0.20
CA GLU A 296 -15.62 -2.65 0.52
C GLU A 296 -14.09 -2.59 0.68
N LEU A 297 -13.47 -1.55 0.13
CA LEU A 297 -12.01 -1.42 0.17
C LEU A 297 -11.54 -0.18 0.92
N ALA A 298 -12.11 0.99 0.65
CA ALA A 298 -11.72 2.26 1.26
C ALA A 298 -12.22 2.38 2.71
N LEU A 299 -11.34 2.75 3.61
CA LEU A 299 -11.71 3.17 4.97
C LEU A 299 -12.11 4.64 4.92
N VAL A 300 -13.39 4.94 5.17
CA VAL A 300 -14.00 6.29 5.12
C VAL A 300 -14.65 6.65 6.45
#